data_be847770418106c2142923f470b14308
#
_entry.id   be847770418106c2142923f470b14308
#
_cell.length_a   1.000
_cell.length_b   1.000
_cell.length_c   1.000
_cell.angle_alpha   90.00
_cell.angle_beta   90.00
_cell.angle_gamma   90.00
#
_symmetry.space_group_name_H-M   'P 1'
#
loop_
_entity.id
_entity.type
_entity.pdbx_description
1 polymer ?
#
loop_
_entity_poly.entity_id
_entity_poly.type
_entity_poly.pdbx_seq_one_letter_code
_entity_poly.pdbx_strand_id
1 'polypeptide(L)'
;MVKQNRHDFEADEIGIIYPIYGHMPPNMVRNFIKQARIKADYKFAVLTYGMLDFNAAELWNRISQKAGTKFDYINTLVMVDNWLPNFDMNEQIKMDKHIPGQIEKIKTDLREQKRWVKPATDDDRRNHDGFMFFSRLDPEVGFLKRSEKYFQITDACIGCAVCTEVCPRGNYELTSAGVKIEGDCDFCFACIQNCPQKAIHFQSLPNDPLLARGEVTPDARYRNEHVSLWSIKESNRQ
;
A
#
# COMPACT_ATOMS: atom_id res chain seq x y z
N MET A 1 15.16 -3.65 -0.45
CA MET A 1 15.55 -2.25 -0.71
C MET A 1 15.42 -1.38 0.56
N VAL A 2 14.23 -1.14 1.11
CA VAL A 2 14.08 -0.29 2.30
C VAL A 2 14.75 -0.92 3.53
N LYS A 3 14.62 -2.23 3.74
CA LYS A 3 15.28 -2.96 4.84
C LYS A 3 16.80 -3.05 4.67
N GLN A 4 17.31 -2.94 3.45
CA GLN A 4 18.76 -2.99 3.17
C GLN A 4 19.44 -1.62 3.26
N ASN A 5 18.70 -0.58 3.61
CA ASN A 5 19.20 0.80 3.65
C ASN A 5 19.88 1.26 2.34
N ARG A 6 19.42 0.71 1.20
CA ARG A 6 19.93 1.05 -0.12
C ARG A 6 19.21 2.29 -0.65
N HIS A 7 19.98 3.31 -1.00
CA HIS A 7 19.43 4.60 -1.46
C HIS A 7 19.89 5.01 -2.86
N ASP A 8 20.91 4.37 -3.41
CA ASP A 8 21.45 4.69 -4.72
C ASP A 8 20.97 3.69 -5.77
N PHE A 9 20.36 4.20 -6.84
CA PHE A 9 19.82 3.43 -7.93
C PHE A 9 20.22 4.05 -9.26
N GLU A 10 20.85 3.26 -10.14
CA GLU A 10 21.24 3.66 -11.49
C GLU A 10 20.87 2.56 -12.47
N ALA A 11 20.14 2.92 -13.54
CA ALA A 11 19.76 2.06 -14.65
C ALA A 11 19.23 2.94 -15.80
N ASP A 12 19.07 2.37 -16.99
CA ASP A 12 18.45 3.07 -18.12
C ASP A 12 17.01 3.47 -17.80
N GLU A 13 16.26 2.56 -17.18
CA GLU A 13 14.87 2.79 -16.77
C GLU A 13 14.66 2.37 -15.31
N ILE A 14 13.97 3.21 -14.53
CA ILE A 14 13.61 2.90 -13.14
C ILE A 14 12.13 3.18 -12.92
N GLY A 15 11.42 2.16 -12.44
CA GLY A 15 10.01 2.24 -12.07
C GLY A 15 9.79 2.10 -10.58
N ILE A 16 8.83 2.87 -10.04
CA ILE A 16 8.31 2.72 -8.69
C ILE A 16 6.84 2.32 -8.77
N ILE A 17 6.49 1.20 -8.16
CA ILE A 17 5.11 0.72 -8.09
C ILE A 17 4.72 0.61 -6.62
N TYR A 18 3.60 1.24 -6.25
CA TYR A 18 3.13 1.22 -4.87
C TYR A 18 1.61 1.41 -4.79
N PRO A 19 0.96 0.93 -3.71
CA PRO A 19 -0.47 1.15 -3.48
C PRO A 19 -0.75 2.51 -2.86
N ILE A 20 -1.86 3.13 -3.26
CA ILE A 20 -2.39 4.34 -2.62
C ILE A 20 -3.11 3.92 -1.34
N TYR A 21 -2.74 4.53 -0.21
CA TYR A 21 -3.41 4.36 1.08
C TYR A 21 -3.93 5.69 1.59
N GLY A 22 -5.27 5.76 1.83
CA GLY A 22 -5.88 7.00 2.28
C GLY A 22 -5.52 8.20 1.39
N HIS A 23 -5.64 8.03 0.09
CA HIS A 23 -5.33 9.01 -0.95
C HIS A 23 -3.84 9.41 -1.07
N MET A 24 -2.96 8.79 -0.29
CA MET A 24 -1.54 9.16 -0.23
C MET A 24 -0.60 7.96 -0.47
N PRO A 25 0.66 8.20 -0.82
CA PRO A 25 1.67 7.15 -0.76
C PRO A 25 1.83 6.64 0.68
N PRO A 26 2.04 5.34 0.91
CA PRO A 26 2.41 4.81 2.22
C PRO A 26 3.63 5.54 2.81
N ASN A 27 3.71 5.64 4.14
CA ASN A 27 4.83 6.30 4.81
C ASN A 27 6.19 5.74 4.39
N MET A 28 6.25 4.42 4.23
CA MET A 28 7.45 3.74 3.74
C MET A 28 7.90 4.29 2.39
N VAL A 29 6.97 4.49 1.44
CA VAL A 29 7.26 5.00 0.09
C VAL A 29 7.69 6.47 0.14
N ARG A 30 7.02 7.27 0.97
CA ARG A 30 7.39 8.69 1.17
C ARG A 30 8.77 8.85 1.79
N ASN A 31 9.11 8.01 2.77
CA ASN A 31 10.43 8.02 3.40
C ASN A 31 11.51 7.53 2.43
N PHE A 32 11.19 6.52 1.62
CA PHE A 32 12.09 6.02 0.59
C PHE A 32 12.45 7.11 -0.42
N ILE A 33 11.47 7.79 -1.01
CA ILE A 33 11.75 8.80 -2.06
C ILE A 33 12.53 10.00 -1.52
N LYS A 34 12.35 10.36 -0.24
CA LYS A 34 13.13 11.44 0.40
C LYS A 34 14.62 11.12 0.53
N GLN A 35 14.99 9.85 0.52
CA GLN A 35 16.35 9.37 0.71
C GLN A 35 16.97 8.81 -0.57
N ALA A 36 16.14 8.38 -1.52
CA ALA A 36 16.59 7.73 -2.75
C ALA A 36 17.28 8.71 -3.69
N ARG A 37 18.43 8.31 -4.22
CA ARG A 37 19.11 8.95 -5.33
C ARG A 37 18.90 8.11 -6.57
N ILE A 38 18.03 8.56 -7.47
CA ILE A 38 17.59 7.81 -8.63
C ILE A 38 18.15 8.45 -9.89
N LYS A 39 19.08 7.76 -10.55
CA LYS A 39 19.66 8.15 -11.82
C LYS A 39 19.17 7.21 -12.92
N ALA A 40 18.36 7.71 -13.83
CA ALA A 40 17.85 6.98 -14.98
C ALA A 40 17.46 7.93 -16.10
N ASP A 41 17.51 7.45 -17.35
CA ASP A 41 17.10 8.22 -18.53
C ASP A 41 15.58 8.33 -18.60
N TYR A 42 14.88 7.30 -18.16
CA TYR A 42 13.42 7.26 -18.06
C TYR A 42 12.97 6.78 -16.67
N LYS A 43 12.12 7.56 -16.03
CA LYS A 43 11.58 7.25 -14.70
C LYS A 43 10.07 7.18 -14.75
N PHE A 44 9.49 6.09 -14.26
CA PHE A 44 8.04 5.94 -14.23
C PHE A 44 7.51 5.54 -12.85
N ALA A 45 6.25 5.86 -12.58
CA ALA A 45 5.53 5.40 -11.40
C ALA A 45 4.14 4.88 -11.78
N VAL A 46 3.75 3.74 -11.20
CA VAL A 46 2.41 3.17 -11.32
C VAL A 46 1.81 3.01 -9.93
N LEU A 47 0.74 3.76 -9.67
CA LEU A 47 0.10 3.80 -8.37
C LEU A 47 -1.12 2.88 -8.39
N THR A 48 -1.12 1.83 -7.58
CA THR A 48 -2.26 0.93 -7.51
C THR A 48 -3.30 1.43 -6.50
N TYR A 49 -4.58 1.24 -6.81
CA TYR A 49 -5.69 1.67 -5.95
C TYR A 49 -6.86 0.70 -6.04
N GLY A 50 -7.77 0.73 -5.07
CA GLY A 50 -8.91 -0.16 -5.03
C GLY A 50 -10.17 0.43 -5.64
N MET A 51 -10.60 1.61 -5.16
CA MET A 51 -11.84 2.26 -5.61
C MET A 51 -11.59 3.63 -6.24
N LEU A 52 -10.84 4.49 -5.57
CA LEU A 52 -10.67 5.89 -5.96
C LEU A 52 -9.19 6.28 -5.87
N ASP A 53 -8.69 6.89 -6.93
CA ASP A 53 -7.31 7.37 -7.00
C ASP A 53 -7.19 8.90 -6.92
N PHE A 54 -8.30 9.60 -7.08
CA PHE A 54 -8.39 11.08 -7.00
C PHE A 54 -7.20 11.77 -7.66
N ASN A 55 -6.50 12.64 -6.92
CA ASN A 55 -5.34 13.39 -7.40
C ASN A 55 -3.98 12.71 -7.07
N ALA A 56 -3.96 11.41 -6.80
CA ALA A 56 -2.76 10.71 -6.31
C ALA A 56 -1.55 10.83 -7.25
N ALA A 57 -1.73 10.81 -8.57
CA ALA A 57 -0.65 10.97 -9.54
C ALA A 57 -0.01 12.37 -9.46
N GLU A 58 -0.82 13.41 -9.34
CA GLU A 58 -0.32 14.79 -9.16
C GLU A 58 0.35 14.97 -7.79
N LEU A 59 -0.22 14.36 -6.76
CA LEU A 59 0.35 14.39 -5.42
C LEU A 59 1.73 13.71 -5.40
N TRP A 60 1.85 12.53 -6.01
CA TRP A 60 3.15 11.85 -6.15
C TRP A 60 4.16 12.68 -6.93
N ASN A 61 3.74 13.28 -8.03
CA ASN A 61 4.59 14.14 -8.83
C ASN A 61 5.16 15.32 -7.98
N ARG A 62 4.33 15.93 -7.14
CA ARG A 62 4.78 17.00 -6.22
C ARG A 62 5.74 16.49 -5.15
N ILE A 63 5.40 15.35 -4.51
CA ILE A 63 6.23 14.76 -3.45
C ILE A 63 7.60 14.37 -3.98
N SER A 64 7.63 13.67 -5.11
CA SER A 64 8.88 13.18 -5.70
C SER A 64 9.77 14.31 -6.22
N GLN A 65 9.19 15.34 -6.84
CA GLN A 65 9.95 16.52 -7.27
C GLN A 65 10.54 17.30 -6.08
N LYS A 66 9.76 17.46 -4.98
CA LYS A 66 10.27 18.07 -3.74
C LYS A 66 11.42 17.25 -3.13
N ALA A 67 11.42 15.94 -3.35
CA ALA A 67 12.50 15.04 -2.96
C ALA A 67 13.68 14.99 -3.97
N GLY A 68 13.65 15.79 -5.03
CA GLY A 68 14.71 15.86 -6.05
C GLY A 68 14.57 14.84 -7.19
N THR A 69 13.48 14.07 -7.26
CA THR A 69 13.26 13.09 -8.34
C THR A 69 12.05 13.48 -9.18
N LYS A 70 12.27 13.71 -10.48
CA LYS A 70 11.22 13.93 -11.47
C LYS A 70 10.93 12.62 -12.20
N PHE A 71 9.67 12.19 -12.24
CA PHE A 71 9.20 11.07 -13.05
C PHE A 71 8.69 11.56 -14.40
N ASP A 72 8.97 10.79 -15.44
CA ASP A 72 8.55 11.08 -16.81
C ASP A 72 7.12 10.59 -17.07
N TYR A 73 6.75 9.46 -16.46
CA TYR A 73 5.44 8.87 -16.57
C TYR A 73 4.88 8.56 -15.18
N ILE A 74 3.65 8.98 -14.91
CA ILE A 74 2.94 8.63 -13.68
C ILE A 74 1.50 8.26 -14.05
N ASN A 75 1.11 7.04 -13.74
CA ASN A 75 -0.24 6.54 -13.99
C ASN A 75 -0.78 5.78 -12.79
N THR A 76 -2.06 5.51 -12.79
CA THR A 76 -2.74 4.70 -11.77
C THR A 76 -3.26 3.41 -12.38
N LEU A 77 -3.37 2.36 -11.57
CA LEU A 77 -3.88 1.05 -11.95
C LEU A 77 -4.89 0.57 -10.90
N VAL A 78 -6.13 0.36 -11.32
CA VAL A 78 -7.13 -0.19 -10.39
C VAL A 78 -6.84 -1.65 -10.08
N MET A 79 -6.98 -2.02 -8.81
CA MET A 79 -6.79 -3.38 -8.30
C MET A 79 -7.95 -3.75 -7.37
N VAL A 80 -7.90 -4.93 -6.77
CA VAL A 80 -8.84 -5.31 -5.70
C VAL A 80 -8.66 -4.35 -4.53
N ASP A 81 -9.75 -3.77 -4.02
CA ASP A 81 -9.69 -2.95 -2.81
C ASP A 81 -9.61 -3.86 -1.58
N ASN A 82 -8.59 -3.66 -0.77
CA ASN A 82 -8.36 -4.46 0.42
C ASN A 82 -8.55 -3.70 1.74
N TRP A 83 -9.25 -2.57 1.70
CA TRP A 83 -9.57 -1.83 2.93
C TRP A 83 -10.68 -2.55 3.70
N LEU A 84 -10.28 -3.48 4.58
CA LEU A 84 -11.16 -4.41 5.30
C LEU A 84 -12.29 -3.76 6.09
N PRO A 85 -12.16 -2.54 6.65
CA PRO A 85 -13.27 -1.87 7.34
C PRO A 85 -14.44 -1.46 6.44
N ASN A 86 -14.25 -1.35 5.14
CA ASN A 86 -15.29 -0.88 4.21
C ASN A 86 -15.71 -1.95 3.21
N PHE A 87 -14.88 -2.95 2.94
CA PHE A 87 -15.09 -3.86 1.82
C PHE A 87 -15.11 -5.32 2.24
N ASP A 88 -16.12 -6.04 1.77
CA ASP A 88 -16.16 -7.49 1.81
C ASP A 88 -15.22 -8.06 0.74
N MET A 89 -14.21 -8.81 1.14
CA MET A 89 -13.27 -9.43 0.20
C MET A 89 -13.93 -10.42 -0.74
N ASN A 90 -14.99 -11.12 -0.30
CA ASN A 90 -15.74 -12.03 -1.16
C ASN A 90 -16.44 -11.31 -2.32
N GLU A 91 -16.82 -10.06 -2.12
CA GLU A 91 -17.43 -9.25 -3.20
C GLU A 91 -16.36 -8.56 -4.04
N GLN A 92 -15.31 -8.04 -3.40
CA GLN A 92 -14.24 -7.34 -4.11
C GLN A 92 -13.53 -8.21 -5.15
N ILE A 93 -13.31 -9.50 -4.86
CA ILE A 93 -12.64 -10.43 -5.78
C ILE A 93 -13.51 -10.81 -7.00
N LYS A 94 -14.82 -10.63 -6.92
CA LYS A 94 -15.75 -10.90 -8.04
C LYS A 94 -15.87 -9.73 -9.01
N MET A 95 -15.42 -8.53 -8.62
CA MET A 95 -15.53 -7.34 -9.45
C MET A 95 -14.58 -7.40 -10.63
N ASP A 96 -15.09 -7.37 -11.84
CA ASP A 96 -14.27 -7.18 -13.04
C ASP A 96 -13.84 -5.71 -13.14
N LYS A 97 -12.57 -5.46 -12.85
CA LYS A 97 -11.95 -4.14 -12.96
C LYS A 97 -11.12 -3.98 -14.23
N HIS A 98 -11.26 -4.91 -15.18
CA HIS A 98 -10.54 -4.92 -16.47
C HIS A 98 -9.02 -4.75 -16.31
N ILE A 99 -8.45 -5.34 -15.25
CA ILE A 99 -7.03 -5.19 -14.86
C ILE A 99 -6.07 -5.57 -16.00
N PRO A 100 -6.24 -6.72 -16.69
CA PRO A 100 -5.31 -7.11 -17.76
C PRO A 100 -5.21 -6.07 -18.87
N GLY A 101 -6.33 -5.50 -19.30
CA GLY A 101 -6.35 -4.47 -20.35
C GLY A 101 -5.65 -3.17 -19.92
N GLN A 102 -5.82 -2.77 -18.67
CA GLN A 102 -5.11 -1.60 -18.13
C GLN A 102 -3.59 -1.84 -18.03
N ILE A 103 -3.17 -3.04 -17.61
CA ILE A 103 -1.75 -3.43 -17.58
C ILE A 103 -1.14 -3.36 -18.97
N GLU A 104 -1.79 -3.94 -20.00
CA GLU A 104 -1.27 -3.90 -21.36
C GLU A 104 -1.16 -2.47 -21.91
N LYS A 105 -2.13 -1.60 -21.59
CA LYS A 105 -2.04 -0.18 -21.94
C LYS A 105 -0.84 0.50 -21.28
N ILE A 106 -0.65 0.28 -19.99
CA ILE A 106 0.52 0.83 -19.26
C ILE A 106 1.82 0.29 -19.86
N LYS A 107 1.92 -1.01 -20.14
CA LYS A 107 3.09 -1.61 -20.77
C LYS A 107 3.39 -0.99 -22.14
N THR A 108 2.35 -0.70 -22.94
CA THR A 108 2.52 0.00 -24.22
C THR A 108 3.05 1.41 -24.02
N ASP A 109 2.43 2.19 -23.14
CA ASP A 109 2.89 3.55 -22.81
C ASP A 109 4.37 3.56 -22.35
N LEU A 110 4.79 2.56 -21.56
CA LEU A 110 6.17 2.44 -21.08
C LEU A 110 7.15 2.04 -22.19
N ARG A 111 6.79 1.08 -23.06
CA ARG A 111 7.64 0.70 -24.21
C ARG A 111 7.88 1.88 -25.17
N GLU A 112 6.88 2.76 -25.30
CA GLU A 112 6.96 3.97 -26.11
C GLU A 112 7.66 5.13 -25.35
N GLN A 113 8.10 4.91 -24.13
CA GLN A 113 8.68 5.92 -23.22
C GLN A 113 7.84 7.19 -23.13
N LYS A 114 6.53 7.02 -23.07
CA LYS A 114 5.57 8.12 -23.03
C LYS A 114 5.84 9.01 -21.83
N ARG A 115 5.87 10.31 -22.05
CA ARG A 115 6.01 11.33 -21.02
C ARG A 115 4.66 11.92 -20.67
N TRP A 116 4.10 11.48 -19.54
CA TRP A 116 2.76 11.88 -19.16
C TRP A 116 2.50 11.65 -17.66
N VAL A 117 1.85 12.61 -17.04
CA VAL A 117 1.34 12.47 -15.67
C VAL A 117 -0.17 12.49 -15.74
N LYS A 118 -0.83 11.46 -15.20
CA LYS A 118 -2.29 11.40 -15.14
C LYS A 118 -2.84 12.66 -14.49
N PRO A 119 -3.65 13.47 -15.19
CA PRO A 119 -4.21 14.68 -14.62
C PRO A 119 -5.34 14.33 -13.65
N ALA A 120 -5.50 15.14 -12.62
CA ALA A 120 -6.69 15.13 -11.77
C ALA A 120 -7.69 16.18 -12.24
N THR A 121 -8.97 15.91 -12.02
CA THR A 121 -10.02 16.91 -12.16
C THR A 121 -10.09 17.82 -10.93
N ASP A 122 -10.83 18.92 -11.02
CA ASP A 122 -11.07 19.77 -9.84
C ASP A 122 -11.93 19.05 -8.79
N ASP A 123 -12.78 18.12 -9.22
CA ASP A 123 -13.55 17.26 -8.31
C ASP A 123 -12.63 16.30 -7.55
N ASP A 124 -11.65 15.71 -8.21
CA ASP A 124 -10.68 14.83 -7.56
C ASP A 124 -9.89 15.56 -6.48
N ARG A 125 -9.46 16.80 -6.76
CA ARG A 125 -8.75 17.64 -5.79
C ARG A 125 -9.63 18.01 -4.61
N ARG A 126 -10.88 18.45 -4.86
CA ARG A 126 -11.85 18.77 -3.80
C ARG A 126 -12.17 17.56 -2.92
N ASN A 127 -12.36 16.39 -3.53
CA ASN A 127 -12.61 15.17 -2.79
C ASN A 127 -11.42 14.74 -1.93
N HIS A 128 -10.20 14.89 -2.45
CA HIS A 128 -8.98 14.65 -1.66
C HIS A 128 -8.89 15.61 -0.46
N ASP A 129 -9.08 16.90 -0.68
CA ASP A 129 -9.01 17.92 0.37
C ASP A 129 -10.09 17.69 1.43
N GLY A 130 -11.30 17.35 1.01
CA GLY A 130 -12.40 16.97 1.89
C GLY A 130 -12.07 15.73 2.74
N PHE A 131 -11.52 14.68 2.11
CA PHE A 131 -11.07 13.49 2.82
C PHE A 131 -10.01 13.83 3.87
N MET A 132 -8.98 14.59 3.51
CA MET A 132 -7.92 14.99 4.44
C MET A 132 -8.46 15.80 5.61
N PHE A 133 -9.40 16.72 5.35
CA PHE A 133 -10.05 17.51 6.40
C PHE A 133 -10.87 16.66 7.38
N PHE A 134 -11.75 15.79 6.86
CA PHE A 134 -12.62 14.96 7.71
C PHE A 134 -11.88 13.82 8.40
N SER A 135 -10.90 13.23 7.72
CA SER A 135 -10.12 12.14 8.28
C SER A 135 -9.13 12.58 9.34
N ARG A 136 -8.81 13.87 9.40
CA ARG A 136 -7.78 14.44 10.26
C ARG A 136 -6.43 13.73 10.14
N LEU A 137 -6.19 13.12 8.98
CA LEU A 137 -4.89 12.52 8.70
C LEU A 137 -3.84 13.61 8.62
N ASP A 138 -2.72 13.36 9.27
CA ASP A 138 -1.56 14.23 9.14
C ASP A 138 -0.94 14.02 7.74
N PRO A 139 -0.86 15.05 6.90
CA PRO A 139 -0.31 14.91 5.54
C PRO A 139 1.18 14.52 5.55
N GLU A 140 1.91 14.72 6.65
CA GLU A 140 3.32 14.32 6.77
C GLU A 140 3.47 12.91 7.34
N VAL A 141 2.55 12.46 8.18
CA VAL A 141 2.63 11.16 8.88
C VAL A 141 1.71 10.10 8.26
N GLY A 142 0.57 10.47 7.70
CA GLY A 142 -0.41 9.54 7.14
C GLY A 142 -1.08 8.67 8.20
N PHE A 143 -1.39 7.43 7.86
CA PHE A 143 -1.82 6.41 8.81
C PHE A 143 -0.64 6.00 9.72
N LEU A 144 -0.75 5.82 10.88
CA LEU A 144 -0.25 6.36 12.08
C LEU A 144 0.63 5.50 12.96
N LYS A 145 1.25 6.24 13.84
CA LYS A 145 1.96 5.81 15.04
C LYS A 145 1.05 4.97 15.95
N ARG A 146 1.59 3.88 16.52
CA ARG A 146 0.92 2.97 17.48
C ARG A 146 -0.31 2.26 16.90
N SER A 147 -0.10 1.64 15.77
CA SER A 147 -1.16 0.88 15.09
C SER A 147 -1.37 -0.52 15.67
N GLU A 148 -0.55 -0.98 16.60
CA GLU A 148 -0.70 -2.28 17.27
C GLU A 148 -2.09 -2.46 17.89
N LYS A 149 -2.68 -1.40 18.45
CA LYS A 149 -4.00 -1.44 19.07
C LYS A 149 -5.15 -1.80 18.10
N TYR A 150 -4.94 -1.65 16.79
CA TYR A 150 -5.96 -2.01 15.78
C TYR A 150 -5.91 -3.47 15.38
N PHE A 151 -4.93 -4.23 15.84
CA PHE A 151 -4.77 -5.63 15.49
C PHE A 151 -4.98 -6.51 16.72
N GLN A 152 -5.88 -7.48 16.58
CA GLN A 152 -6.10 -8.52 17.56
C GLN A 152 -5.51 -9.82 17.05
N ILE A 153 -4.74 -10.51 17.89
CA ILE A 153 -4.26 -11.87 17.64
C ILE A 153 -5.05 -12.79 18.53
N THR A 154 -5.78 -13.74 17.93
CA THR A 154 -6.65 -14.67 18.64
C THR A 154 -5.91 -15.95 19.03
N ASP A 155 -6.55 -16.78 19.88
CA ASP A 155 -6.03 -18.09 20.31
C ASP A 155 -5.90 -19.11 19.16
N ALA A 156 -6.47 -18.82 17.97
CA ALA A 156 -6.23 -19.59 16.77
C ALA A 156 -4.80 -19.48 16.22
N CYS A 157 -3.97 -18.58 16.79
CA CYS A 157 -2.59 -18.41 16.39
C CYS A 157 -1.73 -19.63 16.74
N ILE A 158 -1.14 -20.26 15.72
CA ILE A 158 -0.25 -21.44 15.89
C ILE A 158 1.24 -21.09 15.91
N GLY A 159 1.61 -19.82 15.95
CA GLY A 159 3.01 -19.40 15.97
C GLY A 159 3.80 -19.68 14.68
N CYS A 160 3.14 -19.78 13.51
CA CYS A 160 3.78 -20.14 12.24
C CYS A 160 4.70 -19.08 11.65
N ALA A 161 4.81 -17.91 12.25
CA ALA A 161 5.66 -16.78 11.86
C ALA A 161 5.41 -16.18 10.46
N VAL A 162 4.34 -16.54 9.74
CA VAL A 162 4.04 -15.96 8.42
C VAL A 162 3.93 -14.43 8.49
N CYS A 163 3.28 -13.89 9.53
CA CYS A 163 3.13 -12.45 9.72
C CYS A 163 4.45 -11.70 9.89
N THR A 164 5.47 -12.32 10.49
CA THR A 164 6.80 -11.70 10.62
C THR A 164 7.51 -11.57 9.27
N GLU A 165 7.26 -12.50 8.36
CA GLU A 165 7.91 -12.55 7.05
C GLU A 165 7.19 -11.71 5.99
N VAL A 166 5.85 -11.58 6.09
CA VAL A 166 5.06 -10.79 5.12
C VAL A 166 4.93 -9.32 5.48
N CYS A 167 5.28 -8.92 6.70
CA CYS A 167 5.20 -7.53 7.12
C CYS A 167 6.35 -6.70 6.51
N PRO A 168 6.08 -5.74 5.61
CA PRO A 168 7.14 -4.93 5.02
C PRO A 168 7.82 -4.00 6.03
N ARG A 169 7.12 -3.69 7.14
CA ARG A 169 7.64 -2.86 8.23
C ARG A 169 8.40 -3.65 9.30
N GLY A 170 8.27 -4.98 9.31
CA GLY A 170 8.88 -5.83 10.34
C GLY A 170 8.25 -5.68 11.72
N ASN A 171 6.96 -5.36 11.79
CA ASN A 171 6.26 -5.07 13.06
C ASN A 171 5.90 -6.30 13.88
N TYR A 172 6.15 -7.50 13.39
CA TYR A 172 5.80 -8.74 14.09
C TYR A 172 7.04 -9.46 14.60
N GLU A 173 6.96 -9.91 15.84
CA GLU A 173 7.97 -10.72 16.50
C GLU A 173 7.34 -12.03 16.99
N LEU A 174 8.04 -13.16 16.78
CA LEU A 174 7.68 -14.45 17.37
C LEU A 174 8.37 -14.58 18.73
N THR A 175 7.58 -14.75 19.78
CA THR A 175 8.04 -14.95 21.15
C THR A 175 7.61 -16.33 21.68
N SER A 176 8.10 -16.72 22.85
CA SER A 176 7.65 -17.94 23.53
C SER A 176 6.17 -17.90 23.93
N ALA A 177 5.58 -16.73 24.06
CA ALA A 177 4.18 -16.51 24.37
C ALA A 177 3.28 -16.37 23.12
N GLY A 178 3.82 -16.53 21.91
CA GLY A 178 3.13 -16.34 20.65
C GLY A 178 3.67 -15.17 19.84
N VAL A 179 2.84 -14.64 18.94
CA VAL A 179 3.21 -13.52 18.07
C VAL A 179 2.85 -12.19 18.73
N LYS A 180 3.79 -11.26 18.74
CA LYS A 180 3.60 -9.89 19.21
C LYS A 180 3.67 -8.92 18.04
N ILE A 181 2.90 -7.84 18.09
CA ILE A 181 2.95 -6.74 17.12
C ILE A 181 3.34 -5.44 17.83
N GLU A 182 4.30 -4.73 17.27
CA GLU A 182 4.75 -3.42 17.78
C GLU A 182 5.14 -2.51 16.61
N GLY A 183 5.00 -1.21 16.82
CA GLY A 183 5.51 -0.18 15.91
C GLY A 183 4.49 0.42 14.96
N ASP A 184 5.01 1.25 14.06
CA ASP A 184 4.22 2.01 13.09
C ASP A 184 3.77 1.11 11.93
N CYS A 185 2.51 1.20 11.54
CA CYS A 185 1.93 0.38 10.48
C CYS A 185 1.40 1.23 9.32
N ASP A 186 1.63 0.80 8.10
CA ASP A 186 1.04 1.40 6.90
C ASP A 186 -0.35 0.80 6.56
N PHE A 187 -0.92 -0.05 7.41
CA PHE A 187 -2.23 -0.71 7.21
C PHE A 187 -2.38 -1.44 5.86
N CYS A 188 -1.31 -2.09 5.40
CA CYS A 188 -1.34 -2.86 4.17
C CYS A 188 -2.12 -4.19 4.28
N PHE A 189 -2.45 -4.62 5.50
CA PHE A 189 -3.14 -5.88 5.83
C PHE A 189 -2.46 -7.16 5.33
N ALA A 190 -1.20 -7.10 4.90
CA ALA A 190 -0.49 -8.30 4.45
C ALA A 190 -0.48 -9.41 5.51
N CYS A 191 -0.35 -9.06 6.80
CA CYS A 191 -0.42 -10.00 7.92
C CYS A 191 -1.80 -10.68 8.03
N ILE A 192 -2.90 -9.93 7.91
CA ILE A 192 -4.27 -10.46 7.96
C ILE A 192 -4.53 -11.34 6.74
N GLN A 193 -4.26 -10.84 5.54
CA GLN A 193 -4.56 -11.52 4.29
C GLN A 193 -3.78 -12.83 4.10
N ASN A 194 -2.60 -12.96 4.72
CA ASN A 194 -1.75 -14.14 4.57
C ASN A 194 -1.70 -15.05 5.81
N CYS A 195 -2.45 -14.75 6.88
CA CYS A 195 -2.51 -15.63 8.04
C CYS A 195 -3.24 -16.94 7.70
N PRO A 196 -2.56 -18.12 7.78
CA PRO A 196 -3.19 -19.39 7.39
C PRO A 196 -4.31 -19.81 8.34
N GLN A 197 -4.26 -19.37 9.60
CA GLN A 197 -5.28 -19.65 10.61
C GLN A 197 -6.30 -18.52 10.74
N LYS A 198 -6.21 -17.47 9.95
CA LYS A 198 -7.03 -16.26 10.09
C LYS A 198 -7.05 -15.69 11.52
N ALA A 199 -5.96 -15.87 12.24
CA ALA A 199 -5.85 -15.53 13.65
C ALA A 199 -5.57 -14.04 13.91
N ILE A 200 -5.34 -13.25 12.88
CA ILE A 200 -5.09 -11.81 12.99
C ILE A 200 -6.28 -11.06 12.42
N HIS A 201 -6.87 -10.21 13.23
CA HIS A 201 -8.04 -9.41 12.88
C HIS A 201 -7.77 -7.92 13.05
N PHE A 202 -8.44 -7.11 12.22
CA PHE A 202 -8.50 -5.68 12.37
C PHE A 202 -9.75 -5.31 13.18
N GLN A 203 -9.53 -4.75 14.36
CA GLN A 203 -10.63 -4.45 15.27
C GLN A 203 -11.10 -2.99 15.20
N SER A 204 -12.37 -2.76 15.53
CA SER A 204 -12.90 -1.43 15.71
C SER A 204 -12.35 -0.78 16.97
N LEU A 205 -12.11 0.52 16.91
CA LEU A 205 -11.82 1.32 18.10
C LEU A 205 -12.94 2.33 18.33
N PRO A 206 -13.61 2.30 19.49
CA PRO A 206 -14.56 3.31 19.84
C PRO A 206 -13.91 4.72 19.78
N ASN A 207 -14.62 5.67 19.20
CA ASN A 207 -14.20 7.06 19.07
C ASN A 207 -13.06 7.33 18.04
N ASP A 208 -12.69 6.38 17.20
CA ASP A 208 -11.82 6.65 16.07
C ASP A 208 -12.68 6.92 14.81
N PRO A 209 -12.68 8.14 14.26
CA PRO A 209 -13.58 8.50 13.15
C PRO A 209 -13.29 7.75 11.85
N LEU A 210 -12.05 7.29 11.63
CA LEU A 210 -11.65 6.54 10.45
C LEU A 210 -11.72 5.03 10.63
N LEU A 211 -11.44 4.59 11.86
CA LEU A 211 -11.18 3.20 12.19
C LEU A 211 -12.21 2.67 13.20
N ALA A 212 -13.36 3.35 13.32
CA ALA A 212 -14.45 2.94 14.19
C ALA A 212 -15.06 1.57 13.83
N ARG A 213 -14.77 1.06 12.63
CA ARG A 213 -15.27 -0.23 12.14
C ARG A 213 -14.12 -1.23 12.10
N GLY A 214 -14.40 -2.44 12.58
CA GLY A 214 -13.55 -3.60 12.31
C GLY A 214 -13.72 -4.13 10.88
N GLU A 215 -13.28 -5.33 10.62
CA GLU A 215 -13.46 -6.00 9.32
C GLU A 215 -14.95 -6.20 9.01
N VAL A 216 -15.35 -5.91 7.76
CA VAL A 216 -16.72 -6.18 7.27
C VAL A 216 -16.98 -7.69 7.26
N THR A 217 -16.00 -8.46 6.80
CA THR A 217 -16.08 -9.93 6.73
C THR A 217 -14.79 -10.55 7.29
N PRO A 218 -14.75 -10.83 8.60
CA PRO A 218 -13.52 -11.27 9.29
C PRO A 218 -12.90 -12.55 8.76
N ASP A 219 -13.69 -13.42 8.11
CA ASP A 219 -13.21 -14.69 7.55
C ASP A 219 -12.78 -14.60 6.07
N ALA A 220 -13.10 -13.51 5.39
CA ALA A 220 -12.70 -13.32 4.01
C ALA A 220 -11.24 -12.86 3.94
N ARG A 221 -10.47 -13.51 3.08
CA ARG A 221 -9.05 -13.21 2.84
C ARG A 221 -8.78 -13.17 1.34
N TYR A 222 -7.85 -12.32 0.94
CA TYR A 222 -7.47 -12.19 -0.45
C TYR A 222 -5.95 -12.22 -0.62
N ARG A 223 -5.51 -12.98 -1.56
CA ARG A 223 -4.19 -12.92 -2.15
C ARG A 223 -4.33 -13.07 -3.66
N ASN A 224 -3.66 -12.23 -4.42
CA ASN A 224 -3.66 -12.35 -5.87
C ASN A 224 -3.15 -13.74 -6.29
N GLU A 225 -3.85 -14.42 -7.18
CA GLU A 225 -3.53 -15.79 -7.62
C GLU A 225 -2.16 -15.91 -8.29
N HIS A 226 -1.69 -14.82 -8.91
CA HIS A 226 -0.37 -14.75 -9.55
C HIS A 226 0.78 -14.45 -8.56
N VAL A 227 0.48 -14.25 -7.27
CA VAL A 227 1.47 -13.91 -6.24
C VAL A 227 1.50 -14.97 -5.17
N SER A 228 2.58 -15.76 -5.11
CA SER A 228 2.75 -16.77 -4.09
C SER A 228 3.12 -16.15 -2.73
N LEU A 229 2.80 -16.86 -1.64
CA LEU A 229 3.27 -16.47 -0.30
C LEU A 229 4.81 -16.39 -0.24
N TRP A 230 5.48 -17.30 -0.94
CA TRP A 230 6.95 -17.32 -1.03
C TRP A 230 7.47 -16.03 -1.68
N SER A 231 6.86 -15.57 -2.79
CA SER A 231 7.25 -14.34 -3.47
C SER A 231 7.12 -13.11 -2.55
N ILE A 232 6.05 -13.05 -1.73
CA ILE A 232 5.85 -11.95 -0.76
C ILE A 232 6.95 -11.97 0.30
N LYS A 233 7.23 -13.15 0.87
CA LYS A 233 8.28 -13.31 1.88
C LYS A 233 9.65 -12.94 1.34
N GLU A 234 10.01 -13.40 0.15
CA GLU A 234 11.30 -13.12 -0.48
C GLU A 234 11.47 -11.63 -0.77
N SER A 235 10.42 -10.97 -1.27
CA SER A 235 10.45 -9.51 -1.51
C SER A 235 10.71 -8.70 -0.23
N ASN A 236 10.28 -9.21 0.92
CA ASN A 236 10.51 -8.55 2.20
C ASN A 236 11.90 -8.84 2.81
N ARG A 237 12.61 -9.86 2.32
CA ARG A 237 13.99 -10.17 2.74
C ARG A 237 15.03 -9.34 1.97
N GLN A 238 14.67 -8.92 0.76
CA GLN A 238 15.49 -8.04 -0.09
C GLN A 238 15.31 -6.58 0.32
#